data_1223e971e977868437c527e303fa8985
#
_entry.id   1223e971e977868437c527e303fa8985
#
_cell.length_a   1.000
_cell.length_b   1.000
_cell.length_c   1.000
_cell.angle_alpha   90.00
_cell.angle_beta   90.00
_cell.angle_gamma   90.00
#
_symmetry.space_group_name_H-M   'P 1'
#
loop_
_entity.id
_entity.type
_entity.pdbx_description
1 polymer ?
#
loop_
_entity_poly.entity_id
_entity_poly.type
_entity_poly.pdbx_seq_one_letter_code
_entity_poly.pdbx_strand_id
1 'polypeptide(L)'
;MGSGFGGSVAALRLAEKGYRVTVVEAGRSWRPEDFATSAWQARHLLWAPWLGWRGIARLRVRRRLVALTGVGVGGGSLVYAGVHHRPDGAVFREACWDPTLDWESELAPAYALAERILGTTRVPRQAAGDDVLRRTAAALGVPGAVHAARVGIHFGPAGRTVPDPFFDGRGPARAGCTECGRCTLGCRVGAKNSLDHNYLHLAQRAGAEIRPLTEARKLVPQPDGTWHVHTRHGTGITRTRTVLSAHQVVLAAGAWGTAELLHRSQPYLPHLSAALGTRTRTNREVFAAVSADGFDVGPGVAISSVLRPRSDLLVQLCRLGPGTHPAALLARPGGSSWRDFGRRTAVLLAMEQGDSHLTSHYRRGSLTFRPGGPHPEPVRLASAEAVAHDYALRIDGRAALLWNTVLRLPVTAHLLGGCPIGSRPATSVADLYHRVHGYPSLHVIDASAVPGNLGVNPALTVTALAERACATWPAADRPDQRPAQGEPYRRVRGDLSGTAQGA
;
A
#
# COMPACT_ATOMS: atom_id res chain seq x y z
N MET A 1 -11.26 8.84 6.10
CA MET A 1 -10.63 9.73 5.12
C MET A 1 -9.56 8.95 4.37
N GLY A 2 -9.77 8.72 3.07
CA GLY A 2 -9.03 7.78 2.23
C GLY A 2 -9.71 6.43 2.13
N SER A 3 -9.67 5.82 0.95
CA SER A 3 -10.29 4.54 0.59
C SER A 3 -9.27 3.44 0.26
N GLY A 4 -8.01 3.59 0.73
CA GLY A 4 -6.96 2.60 0.62
C GLY A 4 -7.17 1.41 1.58
N PHE A 5 -6.13 0.57 1.74
CA PHE A 5 -6.23 -0.69 2.50
C PHE A 5 -6.83 -0.52 3.90
N GLY A 6 -6.34 0.41 4.71
CA GLY A 6 -6.89 0.63 6.04
C GLY A 6 -8.28 1.27 6.03
N GLY A 7 -8.50 2.28 5.15
CA GLY A 7 -9.79 2.97 5.07
C GLY A 7 -10.93 2.11 4.56
N SER A 8 -10.65 1.17 3.65
CA SER A 8 -11.66 0.23 3.15
C SER A 8 -12.07 -0.81 4.19
N VAL A 9 -11.11 -1.31 4.98
CA VAL A 9 -11.40 -2.17 6.14
C VAL A 9 -12.26 -1.41 7.15
N ALA A 10 -11.83 -0.21 7.55
CA ALA A 10 -12.58 0.61 8.50
C ALA A 10 -14.00 0.92 7.99
N ALA A 11 -14.16 1.20 6.69
CA ALA A 11 -15.47 1.45 6.10
C ALA A 11 -16.40 0.25 6.24
N LEU A 12 -15.93 -0.97 5.91
CA LEU A 12 -16.71 -2.18 6.04
C LEU A 12 -17.02 -2.49 7.51
N ARG A 13 -15.98 -2.60 8.35
CA ARG A 13 -16.14 -3.06 9.73
C ARG A 13 -16.98 -2.12 10.59
N LEU A 14 -16.86 -0.81 10.37
CA LEU A 14 -17.68 0.15 11.11
C LEU A 14 -19.12 0.17 10.61
N ALA A 15 -19.37 -0.01 9.30
CA ALA A 15 -20.73 -0.16 8.78
C ALA A 15 -21.41 -1.41 9.35
N GLU A 16 -20.71 -2.56 9.37
CA GLU A 16 -21.19 -3.80 10.00
C GLU A 16 -21.49 -3.65 11.51
N LYS A 17 -20.80 -2.74 12.19
CA LYS A 17 -21.02 -2.38 13.61
C LYS A 17 -22.09 -1.32 13.83
N GLY A 18 -22.86 -0.97 12.79
CA GLY A 18 -23.99 -0.05 12.88
C GLY A 18 -23.64 1.43 12.81
N TYR A 19 -22.40 1.79 12.51
CA TYR A 19 -22.03 3.20 12.31
C TYR A 19 -22.47 3.70 10.93
N ARG A 20 -22.94 4.96 10.88
CA ARG A 20 -23.13 5.67 9.61
C ARG A 20 -21.77 6.13 9.08
N VAL A 21 -21.25 5.46 8.05
CA VAL A 21 -19.90 5.67 7.54
C VAL A 21 -19.92 6.48 6.25
N THR A 22 -19.15 7.58 6.20
CA THR A 22 -18.85 8.32 4.97
C THR A 22 -17.34 8.28 4.70
N VAL A 23 -16.97 7.74 3.56
CA VAL A 23 -15.59 7.70 3.07
C VAL A 23 -15.35 8.85 2.10
N VAL A 24 -14.41 9.74 2.41
CA VAL A 24 -13.95 10.79 1.47
C VAL A 24 -12.66 10.35 0.81
N GLU A 25 -12.63 10.41 -0.53
CA GLU A 25 -11.48 10.00 -1.35
C GLU A 25 -11.08 11.13 -2.31
N ALA A 26 -9.79 11.47 -2.33
CA ALA A 26 -9.27 12.56 -3.16
C ALA A 26 -9.38 12.28 -4.66
N GLY A 27 -9.24 11.03 -5.05
CA GLY A 27 -9.30 10.61 -6.45
C GLY A 27 -10.70 10.19 -6.89
N ARG A 28 -10.84 9.84 -8.16
CA ARG A 28 -12.10 9.39 -8.76
C ARG A 28 -12.31 7.88 -8.57
N SER A 29 -13.54 7.43 -8.80
CA SER A 29 -13.83 6.01 -9.06
C SER A 29 -13.35 5.61 -10.46
N TRP A 30 -12.98 4.34 -10.63
CA TRP A 30 -12.43 3.79 -11.85
C TRP A 30 -13.22 2.56 -12.27
N ARG A 31 -13.54 2.47 -13.57
CA ARG A 31 -14.03 1.25 -14.19
C ARG A 31 -12.88 0.58 -14.96
N PRO A 32 -12.94 -0.73 -15.23
CA PRO A 32 -11.88 -1.42 -15.98
C PRO A 32 -11.51 -0.74 -17.30
N GLU A 33 -12.49 -0.24 -18.05
CA GLU A 33 -12.31 0.46 -19.31
C GLU A 33 -11.62 1.82 -19.20
N ASP A 34 -11.67 2.47 -18.03
CA ASP A 34 -11.06 3.78 -17.80
C ASP A 34 -9.53 3.72 -17.62
N PHE A 35 -8.99 2.55 -17.26
CA PHE A 35 -7.56 2.41 -17.04
C PHE A 35 -6.77 2.59 -18.34
N ALA A 36 -5.56 3.14 -18.21
CA ALA A 36 -4.69 3.40 -19.35
C ALA A 36 -4.39 2.15 -20.17
N THR A 37 -4.42 2.26 -21.49
CA THR A 37 -3.98 1.21 -22.42
C THR A 37 -2.48 1.26 -22.68
N SER A 38 -1.84 2.40 -22.40
CA SER A 38 -0.40 2.60 -22.55
C SER A 38 0.09 3.65 -21.55
N ALA A 39 1.37 3.57 -21.19
CA ALA A 39 2.03 4.57 -20.35
C ALA A 39 2.12 5.97 -21.01
N TRP A 40 1.89 6.09 -22.31
CA TRP A 40 1.74 7.37 -23.01
C TRP A 40 0.46 8.13 -22.61
N GLN A 41 -0.54 7.44 -22.09
CA GLN A 41 -1.75 8.06 -21.55
C GLN A 41 -1.51 8.65 -20.14
N ALA A 42 -0.53 9.54 -20.03
CA ALA A 42 -0.08 10.09 -18.74
C ALA A 42 -1.23 10.66 -17.89
N ARG A 43 -2.25 11.26 -18.50
CA ARG A 43 -3.44 11.80 -17.81
C ARG A 43 -4.28 10.73 -17.08
N HIS A 44 -4.23 9.48 -17.53
CA HIS A 44 -4.91 8.34 -16.88
C HIS A 44 -4.01 7.66 -15.85
N LEU A 45 -2.70 7.84 -15.93
CA LEU A 45 -1.73 7.26 -15.00
C LEU A 45 -1.37 8.24 -13.90
N LEU A 46 -1.06 9.50 -14.21
CA LEU A 46 -0.53 10.45 -13.25
C LEU A 46 -1.62 11.36 -12.67
N TRP A 47 -1.57 11.52 -11.37
CA TRP A 47 -2.39 12.46 -10.62
C TRP A 47 -1.67 13.81 -10.52
N ALA A 48 -2.04 14.75 -11.38
CA ALA A 48 -1.55 16.13 -11.39
C ALA A 48 -2.73 17.09 -11.65
N PRO A 49 -3.58 17.33 -10.63
CA PRO A 49 -4.85 18.06 -10.83
C PRO A 49 -4.67 19.51 -11.29
N TRP A 50 -3.48 20.09 -11.14
CA TRP A 50 -3.14 21.42 -11.69
C TRP A 50 -2.97 21.40 -13.21
N LEU A 51 -2.68 20.21 -13.79
CA LEU A 51 -2.65 19.96 -15.24
C LEU A 51 -3.96 19.36 -15.75
N GLY A 52 -5.00 19.25 -14.90
CA GLY A 52 -6.22 18.54 -15.23
C GLY A 52 -6.09 17.00 -15.25
N TRP A 53 -4.93 16.46 -14.88
CA TRP A 53 -4.67 15.02 -14.90
C TRP A 53 -5.20 14.34 -13.62
N ARG A 54 -5.98 13.29 -13.79
CA ARG A 54 -6.68 12.58 -12.71
C ARG A 54 -6.38 11.08 -12.73
N GLY A 55 -5.12 10.73 -12.96
CA GLY A 55 -4.67 9.34 -13.02
C GLY A 55 -4.65 8.65 -11.64
N ILE A 56 -4.30 7.37 -11.68
CA ILE A 56 -4.30 6.48 -10.50
C ILE A 56 -3.09 6.63 -9.59
N ALA A 57 -2.02 7.27 -10.05
CA ALA A 57 -0.73 7.32 -9.38
C ALA A 57 -0.26 8.76 -9.15
N ARG A 58 0.10 9.10 -7.92
CA ARG A 58 0.71 10.38 -7.58
C ARG A 58 2.19 10.18 -7.31
N LEU A 59 3.02 10.80 -8.16
CA LEU A 59 4.46 10.89 -7.94
C LEU A 59 4.78 12.13 -7.12
N ARG A 60 5.49 11.94 -6.02
CA ARG A 60 5.95 13.02 -5.15
C ARG A 60 7.47 13.02 -5.08
N VAL A 61 8.09 14.05 -5.61
CA VAL A 61 9.54 14.23 -5.60
C VAL A 61 9.91 15.26 -4.55
N ARG A 62 10.80 14.90 -3.63
CA ARG A 62 11.37 15.75 -2.61
C ARG A 62 12.89 15.55 -2.56
N ARG A 63 13.59 16.49 -1.96
CA ARG A 63 15.07 16.48 -1.93
C ARG A 63 15.67 15.16 -1.43
N ARG A 64 14.96 14.38 -0.61
CA ARG A 64 15.47 13.16 0.03
C ARG A 64 14.61 11.92 -0.21
N LEU A 65 13.58 12.02 -1.04
CA LEU A 65 12.64 10.95 -1.24
C LEU A 65 11.83 11.14 -2.52
N VAL A 66 11.71 10.08 -3.28
CA VAL A 66 10.69 9.96 -4.34
C VAL A 66 9.68 8.92 -3.90
N ALA A 67 8.40 9.29 -3.82
CA ALA A 67 7.34 8.38 -3.42
C ALA A 67 6.25 8.29 -4.49
N LEU A 68 5.88 7.06 -4.84
CA LEU A 68 4.73 6.74 -5.67
C LEU A 68 3.57 6.27 -4.79
N THR A 69 2.41 6.89 -4.93
CA THR A 69 1.21 6.54 -4.13
C THR A 69 -0.01 6.42 -5.01
N GLY A 70 -0.91 5.47 -4.69
CA GLY A 70 -2.20 5.34 -5.38
C GLY A 70 -3.17 6.47 -5.00
N VAL A 71 -4.00 6.90 -5.95
CA VAL A 71 -5.06 7.91 -5.77
C VAL A 71 -6.30 7.48 -6.55
N GLY A 72 -7.44 7.44 -5.87
CA GLY A 72 -8.72 6.97 -6.41
C GLY A 72 -9.41 6.05 -5.43
N VAL A 73 -10.67 5.76 -5.67
CA VAL A 73 -11.43 4.80 -4.86
C VAL A 73 -10.74 3.41 -4.94
N GLY A 74 -10.25 2.93 -3.80
CA GLY A 74 -9.36 1.76 -3.71
C GLY A 74 -7.89 2.10 -3.42
N GLY A 75 -7.51 3.39 -3.48
CA GLY A 75 -6.17 3.87 -3.07
C GLY A 75 -5.01 3.13 -3.73
N GLY A 76 -4.08 2.63 -2.92
CA GLY A 76 -2.89 1.90 -3.38
C GLY A 76 -3.19 0.63 -4.16
N SER A 77 -4.37 0.00 -3.98
CA SER A 77 -4.76 -1.21 -4.69
C SER A 77 -4.98 -0.98 -6.20
N LEU A 78 -5.15 0.26 -6.63
CA LEU A 78 -5.25 0.60 -8.05
C LEU A 78 -3.92 0.42 -8.77
N VAL A 79 -2.80 0.72 -8.10
CA VAL A 79 -1.44 0.73 -8.67
C VAL A 79 -0.55 -0.43 -8.22
N TYR A 80 -0.96 -1.23 -7.21
CA TYR A 80 -0.14 -2.34 -6.73
C TYR A 80 -0.14 -3.52 -7.71
N ALA A 81 0.86 -4.40 -7.56
CA ALA A 81 0.97 -5.63 -8.34
C ALA A 81 0.06 -6.77 -7.84
N GLY A 82 -0.73 -6.52 -6.81
CA GLY A 82 -1.61 -7.51 -6.19
C GLY A 82 -0.92 -8.41 -5.16
N VAL A 83 0.30 -8.13 -4.75
CA VAL A 83 1.11 -9.01 -3.90
C VAL A 83 0.69 -8.94 -2.43
N HIS A 84 0.57 -10.11 -1.81
CA HIS A 84 0.16 -10.31 -0.41
C HIS A 84 1.16 -11.21 0.33
N HIS A 85 2.26 -10.63 0.80
CA HIS A 85 3.25 -11.35 1.61
C HIS A 85 3.13 -10.95 3.08
N ARG A 86 3.25 -11.93 3.97
CA ARG A 86 3.46 -11.69 5.40
C ARG A 86 4.95 -11.42 5.61
N PRO A 87 5.32 -10.44 6.43
CA PRO A 87 6.71 -10.27 6.85
C PRO A 87 7.17 -11.48 7.67
N ASP A 88 8.49 -11.62 7.81
CA ASP A 88 9.08 -12.55 8.75
C ASP A 88 8.76 -12.12 10.20
N GLY A 89 8.55 -13.07 11.08
CA GLY A 89 8.24 -12.80 12.50
C GLY A 89 9.32 -11.97 13.22
N ALA A 90 10.56 -12.02 12.74
CA ALA A 90 11.66 -11.20 13.27
C ALA A 90 11.39 -9.69 13.17
N VAL A 91 10.64 -9.24 12.14
CA VAL A 91 10.24 -7.83 11.97
C VAL A 91 9.48 -7.31 13.20
N PHE A 92 8.60 -8.13 13.77
CA PHE A 92 7.76 -7.73 14.91
C PHE A 92 8.52 -7.68 16.24
N ARG A 93 9.75 -8.21 16.29
CA ARG A 93 10.66 -8.14 17.44
C ARG A 93 11.63 -6.97 17.39
N GLU A 94 11.63 -6.19 16.28
CA GLU A 94 12.43 -4.97 16.19
C GLU A 94 11.97 -3.94 17.23
N ALA A 95 12.91 -3.15 17.78
CA ALA A 95 12.66 -2.15 18.82
C ALA A 95 11.66 -1.02 18.41
N CYS A 96 11.31 -0.93 17.14
CA CYS A 96 10.30 0.01 16.67
C CYS A 96 8.86 -0.45 16.94
N TRP A 97 8.63 -1.74 17.15
CA TRP A 97 7.35 -2.28 17.56
C TRP A 97 7.22 -2.22 19.08
N ASP A 98 6.03 -1.86 19.56
CA ASP A 98 5.79 -1.74 20.99
C ASP A 98 5.84 -3.14 21.66
N PRO A 99 6.69 -3.37 22.67
CA PRO A 99 6.88 -4.68 23.29
C PRO A 99 5.71 -5.13 24.18
N THR A 100 4.70 -4.29 24.38
CA THR A 100 3.49 -4.65 25.15
C THR A 100 2.72 -5.80 24.50
N LEU A 101 2.89 -5.98 23.17
CA LEU A 101 2.19 -6.98 22.38
C LEU A 101 3.17 -7.95 21.72
N ASP A 102 2.81 -9.22 21.70
CA ASP A 102 3.33 -10.17 20.71
C ASP A 102 2.61 -9.93 19.38
N TRP A 103 3.19 -9.04 18.55
CA TRP A 103 2.58 -8.62 17.29
C TRP A 103 2.38 -9.75 16.29
N GLU A 104 3.26 -10.74 16.29
CA GLU A 104 3.14 -11.90 15.39
C GLU A 104 1.87 -12.71 15.72
N SER A 105 1.69 -13.08 16.98
CA SER A 105 0.51 -13.80 17.46
C SER A 105 -0.77 -12.95 17.38
N GLU A 106 -0.66 -11.66 17.70
CA GLU A 106 -1.79 -10.74 17.72
C GLU A 106 -2.36 -10.49 16.30
N LEU A 107 -1.49 -10.44 15.28
CA LEU A 107 -1.89 -10.19 13.91
C LEU A 107 -2.24 -11.47 13.13
N ALA A 108 -1.88 -12.67 13.61
CA ALA A 108 -2.09 -13.91 12.89
C ALA A 108 -3.56 -14.13 12.43
N PRO A 109 -4.59 -13.97 13.28
CA PRO A 109 -5.98 -14.10 12.85
C PRO A 109 -6.43 -12.98 11.90
N ALA A 110 -5.94 -11.76 12.10
CA ALA A 110 -6.24 -10.63 11.21
C ALA A 110 -5.61 -10.83 9.81
N TYR A 111 -4.41 -11.42 9.73
CA TYR A 111 -3.82 -11.80 8.45
C TYR A 111 -4.67 -12.85 7.73
N ALA A 112 -5.14 -13.88 8.43
CA ALA A 112 -5.97 -14.93 7.82
C ALA A 112 -7.28 -14.35 7.27
N LEU A 113 -7.91 -13.44 8.01
CA LEU A 113 -9.11 -12.73 7.58
C LEU A 113 -8.83 -11.83 6.36
N ALA A 114 -7.76 -11.04 6.40
CA ALA A 114 -7.37 -10.16 5.31
C ALA A 114 -7.06 -10.94 4.03
N GLU A 115 -6.33 -12.06 4.12
CA GLU A 115 -6.02 -12.94 2.97
C GLU A 115 -7.31 -13.49 2.33
N ARG A 116 -8.28 -13.88 3.14
CA ARG A 116 -9.57 -14.39 2.66
C ARG A 116 -10.34 -13.31 1.89
N ILE A 117 -10.51 -12.12 2.47
CA ILE A 117 -11.30 -11.05 1.84
C ILE A 117 -10.58 -10.45 0.62
N LEU A 118 -9.26 -10.35 0.67
CA LEU A 118 -8.46 -9.91 -0.48
C LEU A 118 -8.35 -10.99 -1.57
N GLY A 119 -8.87 -12.21 -1.34
CA GLY A 119 -8.84 -13.31 -2.29
C GLY A 119 -7.40 -13.73 -2.63
N THR A 120 -6.56 -13.90 -1.61
CA THR A 120 -5.15 -14.24 -1.78
C THR A 120 -4.98 -15.66 -2.29
N THR A 121 -4.25 -15.82 -3.39
CA THR A 121 -3.92 -17.12 -3.98
C THR A 121 -2.45 -17.14 -4.44
N ARG A 122 -1.93 -18.32 -4.75
CA ARG A 122 -0.60 -18.44 -5.38
C ARG A 122 -0.73 -18.26 -6.89
N VAL A 123 0.28 -17.66 -7.51
CA VAL A 123 0.36 -17.60 -8.97
C VAL A 123 0.50 -19.02 -9.52
N PRO A 124 -0.44 -19.47 -10.39
CA PRO A 124 -0.51 -20.86 -10.79
C PRO A 124 0.52 -21.23 -11.87
N ARG A 125 0.95 -20.27 -12.66
CA ARG A 125 1.87 -20.50 -13.79
C ARG A 125 3.08 -19.58 -13.72
N GLN A 126 4.20 -20.09 -14.16
CA GLN A 126 5.47 -19.38 -14.25
C GLN A 126 5.97 -19.43 -15.70
N ALA A 127 6.82 -18.47 -16.08
CA ALA A 127 7.32 -18.28 -17.44
C ALA A 127 8.83 -18.12 -17.44
N ALA A 128 9.42 -17.89 -18.61
CA ALA A 128 10.88 -17.86 -18.80
C ALA A 128 11.63 -16.96 -17.78
N GLY A 129 11.08 -15.79 -17.45
CA GLY A 129 11.69 -14.92 -16.43
C GLY A 129 11.77 -15.56 -15.05
N ASP A 130 10.79 -16.39 -14.69
CA ASP A 130 10.76 -17.12 -13.41
C ASP A 130 11.80 -18.24 -13.41
N ASP A 131 12.02 -18.91 -14.57
CA ASP A 131 13.05 -19.93 -14.74
C ASP A 131 14.45 -19.33 -14.61
N VAL A 132 14.67 -18.15 -15.17
CA VAL A 132 15.93 -17.41 -14.98
C VAL A 132 16.15 -17.10 -13.50
N LEU A 133 15.11 -16.67 -12.77
CA LEU A 133 15.23 -16.38 -11.34
C LEU A 133 15.60 -17.63 -10.53
N ARG A 134 15.07 -18.83 -10.90
CA ARG A 134 15.46 -20.10 -10.26
C ARG A 134 16.92 -20.45 -10.54
N ARG A 135 17.38 -20.28 -11.78
CA ARG A 135 18.81 -20.50 -12.13
C ARG A 135 19.72 -19.51 -11.40
N THR A 136 19.27 -18.26 -11.21
CA THR A 136 19.97 -17.26 -10.40
C THR A 136 20.06 -17.71 -8.94
N ALA A 137 18.98 -18.20 -8.35
CA ALA A 137 18.98 -18.71 -6.98
C ALA A 137 19.92 -19.90 -6.81
N ALA A 138 19.96 -20.82 -7.78
CA ALA A 138 20.85 -21.96 -7.74
C ALA A 138 22.32 -21.52 -7.76
N ALA A 139 22.69 -20.56 -8.60
CA ALA A 139 24.05 -20.03 -8.66
C ALA A 139 24.46 -19.25 -7.40
N LEU A 140 23.51 -18.63 -6.73
CA LEU A 140 23.72 -17.98 -5.43
C LEU A 140 23.76 -18.98 -4.25
N GLY A 141 23.69 -20.31 -4.53
CA GLY A 141 23.74 -21.35 -3.51
C GLY A 141 22.42 -21.56 -2.73
N VAL A 142 21.30 -21.01 -3.22
CA VAL A 142 19.98 -21.07 -2.56
C VAL A 142 18.88 -21.60 -3.51
N PRO A 143 19.01 -22.78 -4.11
CA PRO A 143 18.13 -23.26 -5.18
C PRO A 143 16.66 -23.39 -4.77
N GLY A 144 16.37 -23.62 -3.49
CA GLY A 144 15.00 -23.72 -2.95
C GLY A 144 14.34 -22.38 -2.57
N ALA A 145 15.03 -21.26 -2.73
CA ALA A 145 14.58 -19.97 -2.22
C ALA A 145 13.57 -19.23 -3.12
N VAL A 146 13.27 -19.78 -4.31
CA VAL A 146 12.30 -19.19 -5.25
C VAL A 146 10.92 -19.82 -5.08
N HIS A 147 9.93 -18.96 -4.83
CA HIS A 147 8.53 -19.39 -4.66
C HIS A 147 7.59 -18.61 -5.58
N ALA A 148 6.45 -19.23 -5.92
CA ALA A 148 5.36 -18.54 -6.57
C ALA A 148 4.84 -17.42 -5.64
N ALA A 149 4.64 -16.21 -6.19
CA ALA A 149 4.09 -15.09 -5.44
C ALA A 149 2.67 -15.38 -4.96
N ARG A 150 2.31 -14.83 -3.79
CA ARG A 150 0.92 -14.81 -3.29
C ARG A 150 0.29 -13.50 -3.71
N VAL A 151 -0.84 -13.57 -4.41
CA VAL A 151 -1.45 -12.39 -5.04
C VAL A 151 -2.97 -12.38 -4.89
N GLY A 152 -3.56 -11.19 -4.87
CA GLY A 152 -5.00 -10.99 -4.96
C GLY A 152 -5.42 -10.84 -6.42
N ILE A 153 -5.48 -11.95 -7.14
CA ILE A 153 -5.87 -12.00 -8.56
C ILE A 153 -6.75 -13.22 -8.80
N HIS A 154 -7.84 -13.03 -9.53
CA HIS A 154 -8.72 -14.12 -9.92
C HIS A 154 -8.16 -14.84 -11.16
N PHE A 155 -7.79 -16.12 -11.02
CA PHE A 155 -7.29 -16.98 -12.08
C PHE A 155 -8.37 -17.93 -12.66
N GLY A 156 -9.60 -17.44 -12.81
CA GLY A 156 -10.65 -18.16 -13.52
C GLY A 156 -10.43 -18.22 -15.03
N PRO A 157 -11.41 -18.64 -15.82
CA PRO A 157 -11.29 -18.69 -17.29
C PRO A 157 -10.86 -17.34 -17.84
N ALA A 158 -9.74 -17.31 -18.57
CA ALA A 158 -9.06 -16.09 -19.02
C ALA A 158 -10.00 -15.16 -19.80
N GLY A 159 -10.16 -13.92 -19.35
CA GLY A 159 -11.00 -12.90 -19.98
C GLY A 159 -12.52 -13.16 -19.90
N ARG A 160 -12.98 -14.29 -19.35
CA ARG A 160 -14.41 -14.60 -19.19
C ARG A 160 -14.89 -14.13 -17.83
N THR A 161 -16.01 -13.42 -17.84
CA THR A 161 -16.69 -12.99 -16.61
C THR A 161 -17.51 -14.14 -16.04
N VAL A 162 -17.36 -14.35 -14.73
CA VAL A 162 -18.14 -15.28 -13.92
C VAL A 162 -18.84 -14.52 -12.79
N PRO A 163 -19.97 -15.03 -12.26
CA PRO A 163 -20.56 -14.49 -11.02
C PRO A 163 -19.53 -14.46 -9.90
N ASP A 164 -19.81 -13.71 -8.82
CA ASP A 164 -18.90 -13.56 -7.69
C ASP A 164 -18.22 -14.87 -7.25
N PRO A 165 -16.88 -14.96 -7.33
CA PRO A 165 -16.15 -16.18 -6.93
C PRO A 165 -15.62 -16.12 -5.48
N PHE A 166 -15.95 -15.08 -4.69
CA PHE A 166 -15.28 -14.80 -3.41
C PHE A 166 -16.22 -14.63 -2.20
N PHE A 167 -17.48 -14.22 -2.41
CA PHE A 167 -18.36 -13.76 -1.32
C PHE A 167 -19.78 -14.34 -1.39
N ASP A 168 -19.93 -15.55 -1.91
CA ASP A 168 -21.21 -16.28 -1.97
C ASP A 168 -22.33 -15.47 -2.65
N GLY A 169 -22.01 -14.83 -3.78
CA GLY A 169 -22.93 -14.00 -4.56
C GLY A 169 -23.12 -12.57 -4.05
N ARG A 170 -22.46 -12.18 -2.95
CA ARG A 170 -22.52 -10.80 -2.43
C ARG A 170 -21.49 -9.87 -3.04
N GLY A 171 -20.49 -10.40 -3.71
CA GLY A 171 -19.46 -9.66 -4.41
C GLY A 171 -19.83 -9.35 -5.87
N PRO A 172 -19.00 -8.56 -6.57
CA PRO A 172 -19.18 -8.28 -7.98
C PRO A 172 -18.75 -9.47 -8.83
N ALA A 173 -19.32 -9.57 -10.05
CA ALA A 173 -18.84 -10.50 -11.06
C ALA A 173 -17.36 -10.19 -11.40
N ARG A 174 -16.57 -11.23 -11.71
CA ARG A 174 -15.13 -11.13 -11.93
C ARG A 174 -14.71 -11.82 -13.22
N ALA A 175 -13.77 -11.24 -13.94
CA ALA A 175 -13.17 -11.92 -15.09
C ALA A 175 -11.86 -12.59 -14.71
N GLY A 176 -11.54 -13.72 -15.36
CA GLY A 176 -10.28 -14.44 -15.15
C GLY A 176 -9.10 -13.67 -15.72
N CYS A 177 -7.94 -13.78 -15.07
CA CYS A 177 -6.71 -13.10 -15.48
C CYS A 177 -6.22 -13.57 -16.87
N THR A 178 -5.84 -12.62 -17.72
CA THR A 178 -5.26 -12.87 -19.06
C THR A 178 -3.73 -12.85 -19.06
N GLU A 179 -3.10 -12.77 -17.89
CA GLU A 179 -1.63 -12.77 -17.72
C GLU A 179 -0.89 -11.69 -18.52
N CYS A 180 -1.50 -10.52 -18.67
CA CYS A 180 -0.98 -9.42 -19.49
C CYS A 180 0.14 -8.59 -18.83
N GLY A 181 0.52 -8.84 -17.57
CA GLY A 181 1.59 -8.12 -16.85
C GLY A 181 1.27 -6.67 -16.45
N ARG A 182 0.05 -6.16 -16.67
CA ARG A 182 -0.29 -4.74 -16.53
C ARG A 182 -0.91 -4.36 -15.17
N CYS A 183 -0.76 -5.18 -14.15
CA CYS A 183 -1.44 -4.97 -12.86
C CYS A 183 -1.17 -3.58 -12.23
N THR A 184 0.03 -3.03 -12.41
CA THR A 184 0.43 -1.72 -11.87
C THR A 184 -0.13 -0.51 -12.64
N LEU A 185 -0.68 -0.72 -13.83
CA LEU A 185 -1.33 0.32 -14.65
C LEU A 185 -2.85 0.36 -14.47
N GLY A 186 -3.39 -0.46 -13.54
CA GLY A 186 -4.80 -0.75 -13.40
C GLY A 186 -5.23 -1.96 -14.22
N CYS A 187 -6.21 -2.72 -13.73
CA CYS A 187 -6.64 -3.96 -14.36
C CYS A 187 -7.84 -3.75 -15.28
N ARG A 188 -7.62 -3.67 -16.58
CA ARG A 188 -8.69 -3.51 -17.59
C ARG A 188 -9.57 -4.75 -17.76
N VAL A 189 -9.09 -5.90 -17.29
CA VAL A 189 -9.83 -7.17 -17.35
C VAL A 189 -10.76 -7.32 -16.15
N GLY A 190 -10.48 -6.65 -15.03
CA GLY A 190 -11.23 -6.81 -13.78
C GLY A 190 -10.82 -8.04 -12.96
N ALA A 191 -9.67 -8.66 -13.28
CA ALA A 191 -9.18 -9.85 -12.59
C ALA A 191 -8.44 -9.54 -11.28
N LYS A 192 -7.81 -8.36 -11.17
CA LYS A 192 -7.09 -7.95 -9.95
C LYS A 192 -8.09 -7.59 -8.84
N ASN A 193 -7.88 -8.13 -7.64
CA ASN A 193 -8.67 -7.86 -6.45
C ASN A 193 -8.29 -6.51 -5.83
N SER A 194 -8.58 -5.41 -6.53
CA SER A 194 -8.53 -4.08 -5.95
C SER A 194 -9.69 -3.89 -4.96
N LEU A 195 -9.54 -2.95 -4.03
CA LEU A 195 -10.43 -2.80 -2.88
C LEU A 195 -11.88 -2.43 -3.23
N ASP A 196 -12.11 -1.88 -4.41
CA ASP A 196 -13.44 -1.63 -4.99
C ASP A 196 -14.20 -2.92 -5.35
N HIS A 197 -13.49 -4.05 -5.46
CA HIS A 197 -14.07 -5.36 -5.74
C HIS A 197 -14.28 -6.23 -4.49
N ASN A 198 -13.84 -5.78 -3.32
CA ASN A 198 -13.96 -6.52 -2.06
C ASN A 198 -14.41 -5.59 -0.91
N TYR A 199 -13.51 -5.13 -0.05
CA TYR A 199 -13.86 -4.33 1.14
C TYR A 199 -14.79 -3.15 0.85
N LEU A 200 -14.53 -2.34 -0.16
CA LEU A 200 -15.37 -1.17 -0.46
C LEU A 200 -16.72 -1.57 -1.05
N HIS A 201 -16.75 -2.61 -1.89
CA HIS A 201 -18.00 -3.16 -2.41
C HIS A 201 -18.90 -3.65 -1.26
N LEU A 202 -18.35 -4.45 -0.35
CA LEU A 202 -19.06 -4.96 0.82
C LEU A 202 -19.47 -3.81 1.76
N ALA A 203 -18.61 -2.81 1.96
CA ALA A 203 -18.93 -1.63 2.77
C ALA A 203 -20.13 -0.84 2.21
N GLN A 204 -20.18 -0.64 0.90
CA GLN A 204 -21.34 0.01 0.25
C GLN A 204 -22.63 -0.80 0.41
N ARG A 205 -22.54 -2.12 0.32
CA ARG A 205 -23.68 -3.00 0.59
C ARG A 205 -24.13 -2.94 2.06
N ALA A 206 -23.20 -2.70 2.99
CA ALA A 206 -23.48 -2.47 4.39
C ALA A 206 -23.90 -1.01 4.71
N GLY A 207 -24.14 -0.18 3.68
CA GLY A 207 -24.65 1.19 3.83
C GLY A 207 -23.59 2.29 3.93
N ALA A 208 -22.30 1.99 3.75
CA ALA A 208 -21.27 3.03 3.71
C ALA A 208 -21.37 3.88 2.45
N GLU A 209 -21.27 5.22 2.61
CA GLU A 209 -21.23 6.17 1.50
C GLU A 209 -19.78 6.44 1.09
N ILE A 210 -19.48 6.39 -0.20
CA ILE A 210 -18.18 6.77 -0.75
C ILE A 210 -18.33 8.07 -1.56
N ARG A 211 -17.57 9.09 -1.18
CA ARG A 211 -17.51 10.40 -1.86
C ARG A 211 -16.17 10.57 -2.58
N PRO A 212 -16.07 10.20 -3.86
CA PRO A 212 -14.88 10.43 -4.66
C PRO A 212 -14.65 11.91 -4.93
N LEU A 213 -13.47 12.27 -5.43
CA LEU A 213 -13.05 13.64 -5.73
C LEU A 213 -13.21 14.61 -4.55
N THR A 214 -13.17 14.10 -3.32
CA THR A 214 -13.36 14.85 -2.08
C THR A 214 -12.10 14.72 -1.22
N GLU A 215 -11.27 15.76 -1.24
CA GLU A 215 -9.99 15.79 -0.53
C GLU A 215 -10.16 16.42 0.86
N ALA A 216 -9.86 15.67 1.94
CA ALA A 216 -9.77 16.24 3.28
C ALA A 216 -8.53 17.14 3.39
N ARG A 217 -8.73 18.32 3.95
CA ARG A 217 -7.69 19.38 4.00
C ARG A 217 -7.27 19.76 5.40
N LYS A 218 -8.17 19.70 6.37
CA LYS A 218 -7.93 20.15 7.74
C LYS A 218 -8.96 19.52 8.68
N LEU A 219 -8.51 19.24 9.90
CA LEU A 219 -9.31 18.73 11.02
C LEU A 219 -9.36 19.79 12.13
N VAL A 220 -10.54 20.02 12.67
CA VAL A 220 -10.74 20.93 13.79
C VAL A 220 -11.69 20.28 14.78
N PRO A 221 -11.23 19.95 16.02
CA PRO A 221 -12.13 19.46 17.06
C PRO A 221 -13.10 20.57 17.47
N GLN A 222 -14.33 20.19 17.82
CA GLN A 222 -15.36 21.12 18.26
C GLN A 222 -15.63 20.96 19.76
N PRO A 223 -16.15 21.99 20.43
CA PRO A 223 -16.46 21.93 21.86
C PRO A 223 -17.53 20.89 22.23
N ASP A 224 -18.38 20.49 21.30
CA ASP A 224 -19.40 19.45 21.45
C ASP A 224 -18.88 18.03 21.28
N GLY A 225 -17.55 17.87 21.15
CA GLY A 225 -16.88 16.57 20.95
C GLY A 225 -16.92 16.07 19.51
N THR A 226 -17.51 16.79 18.57
CA THR A 226 -17.48 16.47 17.15
C THR A 226 -16.21 16.98 16.46
N TRP A 227 -16.02 16.57 15.24
CA TRP A 227 -14.93 17.01 14.36
C TRP A 227 -15.49 17.75 13.15
N HIS A 228 -14.95 18.91 12.87
CA HIS A 228 -15.11 19.55 11.57
C HIS A 228 -14.00 19.10 10.63
N VAL A 229 -14.37 18.31 9.63
CA VAL A 229 -13.50 17.88 8.54
C VAL A 229 -13.68 18.84 7.37
N HIS A 230 -12.73 19.73 7.17
CA HIS A 230 -12.74 20.63 6.02
C HIS A 230 -12.31 19.88 4.78
N THR A 231 -13.17 19.86 3.79
CA THR A 231 -12.92 19.16 2.52
C THR A 231 -12.94 20.11 1.34
N ARG A 232 -12.39 19.63 0.25
CA ARG A 232 -12.47 20.26 -1.06
C ARG A 232 -12.94 19.24 -2.08
N HIS A 233 -14.12 19.45 -2.63
CA HIS A 233 -14.70 18.62 -3.67
C HIS A 233 -14.41 19.17 -5.06
N GLY A 234 -14.29 18.26 -6.03
CA GLY A 234 -14.05 18.61 -7.43
C GLY A 234 -12.58 18.82 -7.77
N THR A 235 -12.34 19.22 -9.02
CA THR A 235 -11.00 19.34 -9.59
C THR A 235 -10.93 20.55 -10.53
N GLY A 236 -9.74 21.10 -10.70
CA GLY A 236 -9.54 22.28 -11.56
C GLY A 236 -10.00 23.57 -10.88
N ILE A 237 -10.66 24.45 -11.63
CA ILE A 237 -11.07 25.79 -11.20
C ILE A 237 -12.36 25.72 -10.34
N THR A 238 -13.24 24.73 -10.60
CA THR A 238 -14.53 24.57 -9.90
C THR A 238 -14.40 23.71 -8.64
N ARG A 239 -13.64 24.18 -7.65
CA ARG A 239 -13.48 23.45 -6.37
C ARG A 239 -14.38 24.03 -5.33
N THR A 240 -15.30 23.22 -4.80
CA THR A 240 -16.17 23.58 -3.70
C THR A 240 -15.54 23.23 -2.35
N ARG A 241 -15.59 24.13 -1.40
CA ARG A 241 -15.18 23.87 -0.01
C ARG A 241 -16.41 23.47 0.77
N THR A 242 -16.33 22.37 1.51
CA THR A 242 -17.39 21.91 2.41
C THR A 242 -16.79 21.48 3.75
N VAL A 243 -17.60 21.52 4.77
CA VAL A 243 -17.27 21.04 6.10
C VAL A 243 -18.20 19.87 6.40
N LEU A 244 -17.62 18.73 6.78
CA LEU A 244 -18.37 17.57 7.27
C LEU A 244 -18.21 17.51 8.78
N SER A 245 -19.30 17.27 9.50
CA SER A 245 -19.27 17.00 10.94
C SER A 245 -19.28 15.48 11.18
N ALA A 246 -18.48 15.03 12.15
CA ALA A 246 -18.41 13.62 12.53
C ALA A 246 -18.02 13.46 14.00
N HIS A 247 -18.59 12.47 14.70
CA HIS A 247 -18.20 12.11 16.07
C HIS A 247 -16.88 11.32 16.10
N GLN A 248 -16.62 10.54 15.07
CA GLN A 248 -15.42 9.71 14.96
C GLN A 248 -14.74 9.99 13.62
N VAL A 249 -13.43 10.06 13.62
CA VAL A 249 -12.64 10.31 12.41
C VAL A 249 -11.56 9.26 12.27
N VAL A 250 -11.52 8.60 11.10
CA VAL A 250 -10.46 7.64 10.74
C VAL A 250 -9.58 8.25 9.65
N LEU A 251 -8.29 8.40 9.96
CA LEU A 251 -7.23 8.78 9.04
C LEU A 251 -6.73 7.56 8.31
N ALA A 252 -6.90 7.52 7.00
CA ALA A 252 -6.51 6.41 6.12
C ALA A 252 -6.04 6.91 4.75
N ALA A 253 -5.40 8.10 4.72
CA ALA A 253 -4.94 8.75 3.50
C ALA A 253 -3.55 8.26 3.02
N GLY A 254 -3.07 7.14 3.57
CA GLY A 254 -1.74 6.59 3.36
C GLY A 254 -0.66 7.37 4.10
N ALA A 255 0.55 6.78 4.25
CA ALA A 255 1.61 7.34 5.08
C ALA A 255 1.90 8.83 4.78
N TRP A 256 1.94 9.20 3.50
CA TRP A 256 2.13 10.60 3.14
C TRP A 256 0.92 11.47 3.47
N GLY A 257 -0.27 11.04 3.05
CA GLY A 257 -1.49 11.86 3.17
C GLY A 257 -1.91 12.08 4.62
N THR A 258 -1.83 11.05 5.45
CA THR A 258 -2.16 11.11 6.88
C THR A 258 -1.17 12.00 7.64
N ALA A 259 0.15 11.82 7.43
CA ALA A 259 1.15 12.70 8.04
C ALA A 259 0.97 14.16 7.59
N GLU A 260 0.73 14.40 6.29
CA GLU A 260 0.51 15.75 5.77
C GLU A 260 -0.75 16.40 6.38
N LEU A 261 -1.83 15.63 6.54
CA LEU A 261 -3.09 16.13 7.10
C LEU A 261 -2.95 16.44 8.59
N LEU A 262 -2.29 15.57 9.38
CA LEU A 262 -2.03 15.83 10.80
C LEU A 262 -1.12 17.04 11.00
N HIS A 263 -0.02 17.13 10.29
CA HIS A 263 0.88 18.30 10.36
C HIS A 263 0.14 19.60 9.99
N ARG A 264 -0.71 19.59 8.98
CA ARG A 264 -1.51 20.75 8.57
C ARG A 264 -2.55 21.13 9.63
N SER A 265 -3.06 20.15 10.35
CA SER A 265 -4.06 20.33 11.40
C SER A 265 -3.44 20.67 12.78
N GLN A 266 -2.12 20.54 12.92
CA GLN A 266 -1.41 20.73 14.20
C GLN A 266 -1.76 22.03 14.95
N PRO A 267 -1.97 23.20 14.30
CA PRO A 267 -2.40 24.41 15.02
C PRO A 267 -3.74 24.28 15.72
N TYR A 268 -4.56 23.29 15.37
CA TYR A 268 -5.87 23.00 15.98
C TYR A 268 -5.81 21.78 16.90
N LEU A 269 -4.65 21.13 16.99
CA LEU A 269 -4.42 19.89 17.74
C LEU A 269 -3.25 20.07 18.73
N PRO A 270 -3.40 20.89 19.78
CA PRO A 270 -2.29 21.23 20.68
C PRO A 270 -1.72 20.04 21.46
N HIS A 271 -2.50 18.95 21.64
CA HIS A 271 -2.05 17.73 22.34
C HIS A 271 -1.49 16.67 21.40
N LEU A 272 -1.27 17.00 20.12
CA LEU A 272 -0.71 16.04 19.16
C LEU A 272 0.75 15.69 19.53
N SER A 273 1.05 14.39 19.57
CA SER A 273 2.37 13.88 19.93
C SER A 273 3.48 14.48 19.07
N ALA A 274 4.60 14.79 19.71
CA ALA A 274 5.85 15.21 19.05
C ALA A 274 6.46 14.08 18.18
N ALA A 275 6.02 12.84 18.35
CA ALA A 275 6.41 11.71 17.49
C ALA A 275 5.85 11.80 16.07
N LEU A 276 4.95 12.76 15.77
CA LEU A 276 4.43 12.96 14.42
C LEU A 276 5.55 13.20 13.42
N GLY A 277 5.55 12.41 12.36
CA GLY A 277 6.54 12.46 11.28
C GLY A 277 7.77 11.58 11.53
N THR A 278 7.99 11.10 12.75
CA THR A 278 9.10 10.19 13.03
C THR A 278 8.87 8.81 12.39
N ARG A 279 9.95 8.04 12.23
CA ARG A 279 9.90 6.68 11.66
C ARG A 279 9.16 6.60 10.32
N THR A 280 9.30 7.64 9.48
CA THR A 280 8.85 7.55 8.07
C THR A 280 9.83 6.66 7.32
N ARG A 281 9.34 5.60 6.66
CA ARG A 281 10.15 4.51 6.11
C ARG A 281 9.89 4.29 4.63
N THR A 282 10.91 3.88 3.89
CA THR A 282 10.81 3.58 2.46
C THR A 282 10.66 2.09 2.18
N ASN A 283 10.59 1.26 3.22
CA ASN A 283 10.66 -0.20 3.15
C ASN A 283 12.00 -0.72 2.56
N ARG A 284 13.03 0.14 2.55
CA ARG A 284 14.39 -0.14 2.05
C ARG A 284 14.38 -0.78 0.66
N GLU A 285 13.53 -0.27 -0.23
CA GLU A 285 13.35 -0.88 -1.54
C GLU A 285 14.25 -0.26 -2.61
N VAL A 286 14.71 -1.12 -3.51
CA VAL A 286 15.45 -0.75 -4.71
C VAL A 286 14.93 -1.52 -5.92
N PHE A 287 15.09 -0.90 -7.10
CA PHE A 287 14.67 -1.47 -8.37
C PHE A 287 15.88 -1.64 -9.29
N ALA A 288 16.02 -2.81 -9.89
CA ALA A 288 16.98 -3.07 -10.94
C ALA A 288 16.24 -3.56 -12.20
N ALA A 289 16.51 -2.97 -13.35
CA ALA A 289 16.03 -3.49 -14.63
C ALA A 289 17.13 -4.38 -15.25
N VAL A 290 16.72 -5.52 -15.73
CA VAL A 290 17.60 -6.44 -16.47
C VAL A 290 16.99 -6.71 -17.83
N SER A 291 17.74 -6.50 -18.92
CA SER A 291 17.24 -6.71 -20.27
C SER A 291 18.30 -7.33 -21.18
N ALA A 292 17.83 -8.09 -22.18
CA ALA A 292 18.66 -8.65 -23.25
C ALA A 292 17.86 -8.70 -24.56
N ASP A 293 18.56 -8.60 -25.71
CA ASP A 293 17.91 -8.54 -27.01
C ASP A 293 17.22 -9.85 -27.41
N GLY A 294 17.75 -11.00 -27.05
CA GLY A 294 17.18 -12.33 -27.30
C GLY A 294 16.23 -12.85 -26.24
N PHE A 295 15.93 -12.06 -25.19
CA PHE A 295 15.17 -12.51 -24.05
C PHE A 295 13.70 -12.07 -24.13
N ASP A 296 12.79 -12.98 -23.72
CA ASP A 296 11.39 -12.66 -23.45
C ASP A 296 11.07 -13.14 -22.03
N VAL A 297 10.67 -12.23 -21.16
CA VAL A 297 10.30 -12.52 -19.76
C VAL A 297 9.07 -13.43 -19.68
N GLY A 298 8.31 -13.52 -20.76
CA GLY A 298 7.11 -14.35 -20.90
C GLY A 298 5.85 -13.72 -20.30
N PRO A 299 4.68 -14.31 -20.60
CA PRO A 299 3.40 -13.87 -20.06
C PRO A 299 3.34 -14.09 -18.54
N GLY A 300 2.43 -13.40 -17.88
CA GLY A 300 2.21 -13.55 -16.44
C GLY A 300 1.61 -12.31 -15.81
N VAL A 301 1.33 -12.40 -14.52
CA VAL A 301 0.97 -11.25 -13.70
C VAL A 301 2.18 -10.35 -13.44
N ALA A 302 1.96 -9.11 -12.97
CA ALA A 302 3.07 -8.17 -12.78
C ALA A 302 4.16 -8.72 -11.84
N ILE A 303 3.82 -9.46 -10.80
CA ILE A 303 4.79 -10.16 -9.94
C ILE A 303 4.35 -11.62 -9.81
N SER A 304 5.15 -12.54 -10.37
CA SER A 304 4.82 -13.97 -10.40
C SER A 304 5.67 -14.83 -9.47
N SER A 305 6.91 -14.41 -9.20
CA SER A 305 7.85 -15.13 -8.35
C SER A 305 8.56 -14.21 -7.38
N VAL A 306 8.98 -14.80 -6.28
CA VAL A 306 9.80 -14.18 -5.24
C VAL A 306 10.99 -15.07 -4.94
N LEU A 307 12.14 -14.45 -4.72
CA LEU A 307 13.37 -15.07 -4.24
C LEU A 307 13.67 -14.53 -2.85
N ARG A 308 13.88 -15.42 -1.89
CA ARG A 308 14.35 -15.10 -0.52
C ARG A 308 15.75 -15.69 -0.33
N PRO A 309 16.80 -14.99 -0.72
CA PRO A 309 18.15 -15.52 -0.52
C PRO A 309 18.56 -15.56 0.96
N ARG A 310 17.96 -14.69 1.78
CA ARG A 310 18.09 -14.59 3.25
C ARG A 310 16.71 -14.23 3.85
N SER A 311 16.54 -14.44 5.14
CA SER A 311 15.30 -14.11 5.84
C SER A 311 14.93 -12.62 5.78
N ASP A 312 15.94 -11.75 5.76
CA ASP A 312 15.82 -10.28 5.77
C ASP A 312 15.73 -9.63 4.37
N LEU A 313 15.88 -10.41 3.28
CA LEU A 313 15.87 -9.91 1.90
C LEU A 313 14.84 -10.62 1.05
N LEU A 314 13.96 -9.88 0.42
CA LEU A 314 13.00 -10.35 -0.58
C LEU A 314 13.28 -9.69 -1.93
N VAL A 315 13.47 -10.48 -2.98
CA VAL A 315 13.59 -10.02 -4.36
C VAL A 315 12.41 -10.55 -5.18
N GLN A 316 11.72 -9.67 -5.88
CA GLN A 316 10.53 -10.00 -6.67
C GLN A 316 10.78 -9.78 -8.15
N LEU A 317 10.39 -10.75 -8.97
CA LEU A 317 10.40 -10.60 -10.42
C LEU A 317 9.16 -9.83 -10.86
N CYS A 318 9.36 -8.60 -11.31
CA CYS A 318 8.31 -7.73 -11.83
C CYS A 318 8.36 -7.71 -13.37
N ARG A 319 7.20 -7.95 -13.99
CA ARG A 319 6.99 -7.80 -15.42
C ARG A 319 6.46 -6.42 -15.76
N LEU A 320 6.91 -5.90 -16.89
CA LEU A 320 6.35 -4.72 -17.51
C LEU A 320 5.45 -5.17 -18.67
N GLY A 321 4.15 -4.97 -18.53
CA GLY A 321 3.19 -5.34 -19.57
C GLY A 321 3.34 -4.52 -20.86
N PRO A 322 2.69 -4.91 -21.96
CA PRO A 322 2.64 -4.13 -23.19
C PRO A 322 2.22 -2.67 -22.94
N GLY A 323 2.80 -1.74 -23.70
CA GLY A 323 2.51 -0.32 -23.57
C GLY A 323 3.33 0.44 -22.53
N THR A 324 4.31 -0.21 -21.88
CA THR A 324 5.19 0.42 -20.88
C THR A 324 6.45 1.06 -21.48
N HIS A 325 6.56 1.15 -22.81
CA HIS A 325 7.72 1.72 -23.52
C HIS A 325 8.23 3.07 -22.97
N PRO A 326 7.37 4.00 -22.51
CA PRO A 326 7.88 5.25 -21.94
C PRO A 326 8.71 5.06 -20.68
N ALA A 327 8.52 3.95 -19.95
CA ALA A 327 9.38 3.60 -18.82
C ALA A 327 10.83 3.30 -19.27
N ALA A 328 11.02 2.90 -20.54
CA ALA A 328 12.34 2.69 -21.12
C ALA A 328 13.19 3.97 -21.16
N LEU A 329 12.58 5.16 -21.31
CA LEU A 329 13.29 6.44 -21.26
C LEU A 329 14.03 6.66 -19.94
N LEU A 330 13.52 6.05 -18.89
CA LEU A 330 14.01 6.25 -17.54
C LEU A 330 14.85 5.08 -17.04
N ALA A 331 14.86 3.97 -17.77
CA ALA A 331 15.33 2.67 -17.30
C ALA A 331 16.18 1.88 -18.30
N ARG A 332 16.53 2.45 -19.44
CA ARG A 332 17.19 1.72 -20.51
C ARG A 332 18.60 1.28 -20.13
N PRO A 333 18.85 -0.02 -19.87
CA PRO A 333 20.20 -0.56 -19.94
C PRO A 333 20.63 -0.46 -21.40
N GLY A 334 21.69 0.29 -21.70
CA GLY A 334 22.09 0.68 -23.05
C GLY A 334 21.95 -0.42 -24.10
N GLY A 335 21.36 -0.09 -25.26
CA GLY A 335 21.33 -0.95 -26.44
C GLY A 335 20.02 -1.63 -26.81
N SER A 336 19.04 -1.77 -25.91
CA SER A 336 17.80 -2.51 -26.21
C SER A 336 16.81 -1.75 -27.09
N SER A 337 16.10 -2.48 -28.00
CA SER A 337 15.04 -1.92 -28.84
C SER A 337 13.87 -1.37 -28.03
N TRP A 338 13.34 -0.21 -28.44
CA TRP A 338 12.18 0.44 -27.81
C TRP A 338 10.89 -0.37 -27.93
N ARG A 339 10.72 -1.09 -29.05
CA ARG A 339 9.42 -1.68 -29.42
C ARG A 339 8.97 -2.78 -28.49
N ASP A 340 9.90 -3.57 -27.94
CA ASP A 340 9.62 -4.73 -27.10
C ASP A 340 10.18 -4.61 -25.68
N PHE A 341 10.46 -3.38 -25.24
CA PHE A 341 11.09 -3.12 -23.94
C PHE A 341 10.41 -3.87 -22.79
N GLY A 342 9.08 -3.83 -22.72
CA GLY A 342 8.33 -4.49 -21.65
C GLY A 342 8.46 -6.02 -21.65
N ARG A 343 8.60 -6.64 -22.85
CA ARG A 343 8.79 -8.10 -22.97
C ARG A 343 10.23 -8.52 -22.70
N ARG A 344 11.20 -7.68 -23.04
CA ARG A 344 12.63 -7.95 -22.93
C ARG A 344 13.25 -7.55 -21.59
N THR A 345 12.43 -6.97 -20.69
CA THR A 345 12.91 -6.42 -19.43
C THR A 345 12.24 -7.09 -18.25
N ALA A 346 13.04 -7.71 -17.40
CA ALA A 346 12.68 -8.08 -16.04
C ALA A 346 13.04 -6.92 -15.10
N VAL A 347 12.13 -6.51 -14.25
CA VAL A 347 12.44 -5.60 -13.15
C VAL A 347 12.52 -6.40 -11.86
N LEU A 348 13.65 -6.34 -11.18
CA LEU A 348 13.84 -6.95 -9.88
C LEU A 348 13.58 -5.88 -8.81
N LEU A 349 12.53 -6.06 -8.04
CA LEU A 349 12.21 -5.25 -6.86
C LEU A 349 12.76 -5.96 -5.63
N ALA A 350 13.75 -5.37 -5.00
CA ALA A 350 14.31 -5.87 -3.75
C ALA A 350 13.86 -5.02 -2.56
N MET A 351 13.53 -5.68 -1.48
CA MET A 351 13.19 -5.08 -0.18
C MET A 351 13.99 -5.78 0.91
N GLU A 352 14.60 -5.00 1.79
CA GLU A 352 15.45 -5.51 2.86
C GLU A 352 14.96 -4.98 4.21
N GLN A 353 14.98 -5.81 5.25
CA GLN A 353 14.73 -5.37 6.62
C GLN A 353 15.84 -4.45 7.12
N GLY A 354 15.57 -3.64 8.11
CA GLY A 354 16.56 -2.77 8.74
C GLY A 354 15.94 -1.47 9.29
N ASP A 355 16.68 -0.79 10.14
CA ASP A 355 16.17 0.35 10.93
C ASP A 355 16.45 1.75 10.34
N SER A 356 16.72 1.85 9.04
CA SER A 356 16.79 3.17 8.41
C SER A 356 15.42 3.83 8.33
N HIS A 357 15.37 5.14 8.58
CA HIS A 357 14.15 5.92 8.50
C HIS A 357 14.39 7.41 8.30
N LEU A 358 13.35 8.11 7.90
CA LEU A 358 13.29 9.55 7.75
C LEU A 358 12.40 10.15 8.83
N THR A 359 12.54 11.44 9.08
CA THR A 359 11.57 12.25 9.82
C THR A 359 10.95 13.26 8.89
N SER A 360 9.60 13.28 8.82
CA SER A 360 8.87 14.25 8.03
C SER A 360 8.54 15.50 8.84
N HIS A 361 8.58 16.64 8.17
CA HIS A 361 8.24 17.95 8.71
C HIS A 361 7.34 18.68 7.71
N TYR A 362 6.47 19.57 8.20
CA TYR A 362 5.62 20.38 7.33
C TYR A 362 6.16 21.80 7.23
N ARG A 363 6.55 22.20 6.03
CA ARG A 363 7.07 23.54 5.76
C ARG A 363 6.50 24.08 4.44
N ARG A 364 6.09 25.35 4.44
CA ARG A 364 5.59 26.05 3.23
C ARG A 364 4.51 25.25 2.47
N GLY A 365 3.57 24.64 3.21
CA GLY A 365 2.44 23.93 2.63
C GLY A 365 2.76 22.50 2.13
N SER A 366 3.92 21.91 2.47
CA SER A 366 4.36 20.63 1.96
C SER A 366 5.19 19.83 2.98
N LEU A 367 5.16 18.50 2.90
CA LEU A 367 6.07 17.64 3.63
C LEU A 367 7.50 17.77 3.09
N THR A 368 8.45 17.83 3.98
CA THR A 368 9.89 17.74 3.77
C THR A 368 10.47 16.65 4.65
N PHE A 369 11.61 16.08 4.29
CA PHE A 369 12.21 14.95 4.99
C PHE A 369 13.64 15.22 5.40
N ARG A 370 14.02 14.68 6.57
CA ARG A 370 15.39 14.65 7.10
C ARG A 370 15.76 13.23 7.50
N PRO A 371 17.05 12.86 7.61
CA PRO A 371 17.43 11.59 8.24
C PRO A 371 16.82 11.53 9.65
N GLY A 372 16.25 10.37 10.00
CA GLY A 372 15.58 10.16 11.28
C GLY A 372 16.42 9.37 12.28
N GLY A 373 17.45 8.65 11.80
CA GLY A 373 18.32 7.80 12.57
C GLY A 373 19.77 7.86 12.08
N PRO A 374 20.68 7.07 12.69
CA PRO A 374 22.09 7.04 12.33
C PRO A 374 22.34 6.44 10.95
N HIS A 375 21.44 5.60 10.47
CA HIS A 375 21.56 4.94 9.17
C HIS A 375 20.71 5.65 8.12
N PRO A 376 21.29 6.11 7.01
CA PRO A 376 20.55 6.72 5.92
C PRO A 376 19.65 5.67 5.21
N GLU A 377 18.56 6.14 4.60
CA GLU A 377 17.79 5.30 3.70
C GLU A 377 18.64 4.87 2.50
N PRO A 378 18.64 3.57 2.15
CA PRO A 378 19.51 3.08 1.09
C PRO A 378 19.08 3.60 -0.27
N VAL A 379 20.06 4.03 -1.04
CA VAL A 379 19.89 4.33 -2.47
C VAL A 379 20.27 3.09 -3.30
N ARG A 380 21.11 2.23 -2.76
CA ARG A 380 21.60 0.99 -3.34
C ARG A 380 21.60 -0.12 -2.28
N LEU A 381 21.39 -1.35 -2.71
CA LEU A 381 21.56 -2.55 -1.90
C LEU A 381 22.48 -3.51 -2.63
N ALA A 382 23.68 -3.75 -2.08
CA ALA A 382 24.66 -4.64 -2.70
C ALA A 382 24.12 -6.05 -2.96
N SER A 383 23.27 -6.55 -2.03
CA SER A 383 22.57 -7.83 -2.17
C SER A 383 21.62 -7.86 -3.37
N ALA A 384 20.89 -6.79 -3.63
CA ALA A 384 20.00 -6.68 -4.79
C ALA A 384 20.78 -6.54 -6.10
N GLU A 385 21.91 -5.84 -6.07
CA GLU A 385 22.81 -5.67 -7.21
C GLU A 385 23.43 -7.00 -7.62
N ALA A 386 23.85 -7.82 -6.64
CA ALA A 386 24.39 -9.16 -6.89
C ALA A 386 23.35 -10.05 -7.59
N VAL A 387 22.09 -10.06 -7.10
CA VAL A 387 21.00 -10.81 -7.74
C VAL A 387 20.74 -10.32 -9.16
N ALA A 388 20.72 -8.99 -9.37
CA ALA A 388 20.46 -8.41 -10.68
C ALA A 388 21.59 -8.69 -11.68
N HIS A 389 22.84 -8.64 -11.22
CA HIS A 389 24.01 -8.99 -12.02
C HIS A 389 23.98 -10.46 -12.44
N ASP A 390 23.75 -11.36 -11.49
CA ASP A 390 23.71 -12.79 -11.78
C ASP A 390 22.52 -13.16 -12.69
N TYR A 391 21.35 -12.53 -12.49
CA TYR A 391 20.22 -12.68 -13.41
C TYR A 391 20.58 -12.23 -14.84
N ALA A 392 21.30 -11.10 -14.98
CA ALA A 392 21.75 -10.59 -16.28
C ALA A 392 22.69 -11.56 -17.00
N LEU A 393 23.65 -12.14 -16.27
CA LEU A 393 24.57 -13.17 -16.84
C LEU A 393 23.82 -14.36 -17.43
N ARG A 394 22.68 -14.75 -16.87
CA ARG A 394 21.89 -15.91 -17.31
C ARG A 394 21.10 -15.69 -18.60
N ILE A 395 20.96 -14.45 -19.04
CA ILE A 395 20.24 -14.08 -20.27
C ILE A 395 21.15 -13.34 -21.26
N ASP A 396 22.47 -13.35 -21.04
CA ASP A 396 23.42 -12.54 -21.80
C ASP A 396 23.00 -11.08 -21.91
N GLY A 397 22.55 -10.54 -20.78
CA GLY A 397 21.92 -9.25 -20.68
C GLY A 397 22.69 -8.23 -19.86
N ARG A 398 22.08 -7.07 -19.66
CA ARG A 398 22.63 -5.97 -18.86
C ARG A 398 21.69 -5.59 -17.74
N ALA A 399 22.25 -5.38 -16.55
CA ALA A 399 21.53 -4.84 -15.40
C ALA A 399 21.77 -3.33 -15.29
N ALA A 400 20.71 -2.60 -14.99
CA ALA A 400 20.76 -1.19 -14.65
C ALA A 400 19.97 -0.94 -13.37
N LEU A 401 20.61 -0.30 -12.40
CA LEU A 401 19.92 0.24 -11.23
C LEU A 401 19.20 1.51 -11.65
N LEU A 402 17.88 1.44 -11.68
CA LEU A 402 17.04 2.42 -12.33
C LEU A 402 17.08 3.82 -11.70
N TRP A 403 16.17 4.06 -10.83
CA TRP A 403 15.84 5.38 -10.34
C TRP A 403 16.75 5.86 -9.23
N ASN A 404 17.10 4.93 -8.37
CA ASN A 404 17.91 5.18 -7.17
C ASN A 404 19.29 5.72 -7.56
N THR A 405 19.90 5.16 -8.63
CA THR A 405 21.24 5.54 -9.08
C THR A 405 21.25 6.87 -9.83
N VAL A 406 20.28 7.07 -10.74
CA VAL A 406 20.20 8.30 -11.56
C VAL A 406 19.84 9.51 -10.68
N LEU A 407 18.86 9.36 -9.80
CA LEU A 407 18.40 10.44 -8.93
C LEU A 407 19.23 10.56 -7.64
N ARG A 408 20.03 9.56 -7.29
CA ARG A 408 20.72 9.43 -6.00
C ARG A 408 19.80 9.66 -4.81
N LEU A 409 18.55 9.21 -4.92
CA LEU A 409 17.49 9.34 -3.94
C LEU A 409 16.83 7.98 -3.67
N PRO A 410 16.41 7.69 -2.44
CA PRO A 410 15.48 6.60 -2.18
C PRO A 410 14.19 6.80 -2.98
N VAL A 411 13.77 5.75 -3.68
CA VAL A 411 12.51 5.72 -4.44
C VAL A 411 11.63 4.64 -3.84
N THR A 412 10.40 4.97 -3.47
CA THR A 412 9.50 4.00 -2.84
C THR A 412 8.08 4.04 -3.42
N ALA A 413 7.49 2.87 -3.61
CA ALA A 413 6.05 2.64 -3.76
C ALA A 413 5.41 2.12 -2.44
N HIS A 414 6.21 1.91 -1.39
CA HIS A 414 5.85 1.31 -0.11
C HIS A 414 6.14 2.23 1.09
N LEU A 415 5.78 3.52 0.97
CA LEU A 415 5.98 4.48 2.06
C LEU A 415 5.16 4.07 3.30
N LEU A 416 5.84 4.00 4.46
CA LEU A 416 5.31 3.57 5.75
C LEU A 416 5.65 4.58 6.83
N GLY A 417 5.02 4.47 7.99
CA GLY A 417 5.36 5.24 9.18
C GLY A 417 5.00 6.73 9.10
N GLY A 418 5.52 7.48 10.04
CA GLY A 418 5.21 8.89 10.24
C GLY A 418 4.12 9.14 11.29
N CYS A 419 3.31 8.13 11.62
CA CYS A 419 2.33 8.16 12.71
C CYS A 419 2.39 6.83 13.49
N PRO A 420 3.55 6.46 14.08
CA PRO A 420 3.73 5.15 14.69
C PRO A 420 2.72 4.90 15.81
N ILE A 421 2.29 3.63 15.94
CA ILE A 421 1.47 3.15 17.05
C ILE A 421 2.35 2.70 18.20
N GLY A 422 1.88 2.86 19.43
CA GLY A 422 2.58 2.41 20.64
C GLY A 422 1.92 2.90 21.91
N SER A 423 2.34 2.36 23.05
CA SER A 423 1.77 2.65 24.36
C SER A 423 2.14 4.03 24.91
N ARG A 424 3.24 4.65 24.43
CA ARG A 424 3.79 5.88 25.00
C ARG A 424 3.66 7.07 24.05
N PRO A 425 2.96 8.16 24.45
CA PRO A 425 2.81 9.37 23.63
C PRO A 425 4.12 10.02 23.18
N ALA A 426 5.19 9.86 23.96
CA ALA A 426 6.52 10.40 23.63
C ALA A 426 7.15 9.75 22.38
N THR A 427 6.78 8.51 22.05
CA THR A 427 7.39 7.72 20.97
C THR A 427 6.39 7.26 19.91
N SER A 428 5.10 7.52 20.11
CA SER A 428 4.03 7.13 19.19
C SER A 428 3.02 8.25 19.00
N VAL A 429 2.32 8.23 17.87
CA VAL A 429 1.25 9.18 17.54
C VAL A 429 -0.11 8.63 17.95
N ALA A 430 -0.28 7.33 17.82
CA ALA A 430 -1.51 6.66 18.21
C ALA A 430 -1.22 5.53 19.22
N ASP A 431 -2.21 5.23 20.05
CA ASP A 431 -2.15 4.14 21.01
C ASP A 431 -2.28 2.76 20.34
N LEU A 432 -2.20 1.69 21.14
CA LEU A 432 -2.29 0.32 20.64
C LEU A 432 -3.69 -0.07 20.11
N TYR A 433 -4.69 0.81 20.27
CA TYR A 433 -6.02 0.72 19.66
C TYR A 433 -6.17 1.67 18.46
N HIS A 434 -5.06 2.24 17.98
CA HIS A 434 -5.01 3.19 16.87
C HIS A 434 -5.67 4.55 17.12
N ARG A 435 -6.02 4.91 18.38
CA ARG A 435 -6.53 6.23 18.74
C ARG A 435 -5.36 7.21 18.85
N VAL A 436 -5.47 8.37 18.24
CA VAL A 436 -4.45 9.43 18.35
C VAL A 436 -4.35 9.90 19.81
N HIS A 437 -3.15 9.88 20.38
CA HIS A 437 -2.94 10.32 21.77
C HIS A 437 -3.48 11.74 22.00
N GLY A 438 -4.27 11.91 23.05
CA GLY A 438 -4.97 13.15 23.37
C GLY A 438 -6.28 13.39 22.59
N TYR A 439 -6.63 12.47 21.65
CA TYR A 439 -7.81 12.59 20.80
C TYR A 439 -8.48 11.22 20.59
N PRO A 440 -9.23 10.70 21.56
CA PRO A 440 -9.75 9.33 21.56
C PRO A 440 -10.73 9.01 20.41
N SER A 441 -11.34 10.02 19.82
CA SER A 441 -12.25 9.90 18.67
C SER A 441 -11.57 10.13 17.31
N LEU A 442 -10.23 10.34 17.29
CA LEU A 442 -9.43 10.42 16.09
C LEU A 442 -8.53 9.18 15.99
N HIS A 443 -8.55 8.49 14.86
CA HIS A 443 -7.84 7.22 14.67
C HIS A 443 -6.92 7.26 13.46
N VAL A 444 -5.80 6.54 13.50
CA VAL A 444 -4.88 6.33 12.36
C VAL A 444 -4.91 4.86 11.98
N ILE A 445 -5.52 4.56 10.82
CA ILE A 445 -5.70 3.18 10.35
C ILE A 445 -5.18 3.08 8.90
N ASP A 446 -3.89 3.22 8.71
CA ASP A 446 -3.23 3.06 7.39
C ASP A 446 -1.73 2.78 7.53
N ALA A 447 -1.03 2.85 6.41
CA ALA A 447 0.41 2.61 6.34
C ALA A 447 1.25 3.56 7.22
N SER A 448 0.71 4.70 7.64
CA SER A 448 1.41 5.63 8.54
C SER A 448 1.58 5.08 9.96
N ALA A 449 0.71 4.15 10.36
CA ALA A 449 0.76 3.49 11.67
C ALA A 449 1.86 2.43 11.79
N VAL A 450 2.36 1.90 10.66
CA VAL A 450 3.39 0.85 10.62
C VAL A 450 4.74 1.41 11.10
N PRO A 451 5.31 0.92 12.21
CA PRO A 451 6.47 1.56 12.81
C PRO A 451 7.82 1.09 12.22
N GLY A 452 7.85 -0.06 11.51
CA GLY A 452 9.05 -0.73 11.00
C GLY A 452 9.09 -0.88 9.49
N ASN A 453 10.28 -1.16 8.93
CA ASN A 453 10.40 -1.67 7.56
C ASN A 453 9.98 -3.13 7.55
N LEU A 454 9.05 -3.49 6.69
CA LEU A 454 8.48 -4.85 6.67
C LEU A 454 9.35 -5.84 5.87
N GLY A 455 10.21 -5.35 4.97
CA GLY A 455 10.97 -6.20 4.05
C GLY A 455 10.09 -6.94 3.03
N VAL A 456 8.79 -6.62 2.98
CA VAL A 456 7.79 -7.16 2.05
C VAL A 456 6.79 -6.08 1.65
N ASN A 457 5.97 -6.35 0.64
CA ASN A 457 4.88 -5.45 0.21
C ASN A 457 3.89 -5.22 1.37
N PRO A 458 3.58 -3.97 1.72
CA PRO A 458 2.87 -3.66 2.96
C PRO A 458 1.36 -3.86 2.92
N ALA A 459 0.77 -4.07 1.75
CA ALA A 459 -0.69 -4.10 1.56
C ALA A 459 -1.40 -5.03 2.55
N LEU A 460 -0.92 -6.26 2.70
CA LEU A 460 -1.52 -7.25 3.57
C LEU A 460 -1.35 -6.88 5.06
N THR A 461 -0.17 -6.37 5.47
CA THR A 461 0.08 -5.95 6.86
C THR A 461 -0.78 -4.74 7.25
N VAL A 462 -0.92 -3.76 6.36
CA VAL A 462 -1.80 -2.59 6.59
C VAL A 462 -3.26 -3.05 6.75
N THR A 463 -3.69 -4.01 5.93
CA THR A 463 -5.04 -4.59 6.03
C THR A 463 -5.23 -5.34 7.35
N ALA A 464 -4.26 -6.17 7.76
CA ALA A 464 -4.32 -6.92 9.01
C ALA A 464 -4.32 -6.00 10.26
N LEU A 465 -3.49 -4.95 10.26
CA LEU A 465 -3.51 -3.94 11.33
C LEU A 465 -4.87 -3.23 11.40
N ALA A 466 -5.48 -2.93 10.26
CA ALA A 466 -6.79 -2.30 10.20
C ALA A 466 -7.89 -3.24 10.70
N GLU A 467 -7.86 -4.52 10.32
CA GLU A 467 -8.80 -5.54 10.84
C GLU A 467 -8.69 -5.65 12.36
N ARG A 468 -7.47 -5.75 12.89
CA ARG A 468 -7.23 -5.76 14.34
C ARG A 468 -7.76 -4.50 15.03
N ALA A 469 -7.47 -3.33 14.49
CA ALA A 469 -7.95 -2.06 15.06
C ALA A 469 -9.48 -2.00 15.11
N CYS A 470 -10.14 -2.37 14.02
CA CYS A 470 -11.58 -2.37 13.92
C CYS A 470 -12.23 -3.49 14.75
N ALA A 471 -11.56 -4.63 14.94
CA ALA A 471 -12.07 -5.72 15.76
C ALA A 471 -12.30 -5.28 17.22
N THR A 472 -11.40 -4.49 17.78
CA THR A 472 -11.51 -3.95 19.15
C THR A 472 -12.44 -2.75 19.29
N TRP A 473 -12.91 -2.18 18.18
CA TRP A 473 -13.83 -1.05 18.20
C TRP A 473 -15.25 -1.52 18.61
N PRO A 474 -15.95 -0.81 19.51
CA PRO A 474 -17.29 -1.21 19.93
C PRO A 474 -18.31 -1.13 18.76
N ALA A 475 -19.41 -1.84 18.86
CA ALA A 475 -20.58 -1.55 18.03
C ALA A 475 -21.19 -0.19 18.41
N ALA A 476 -21.95 0.44 17.51
CA ALA A 476 -22.44 1.79 17.68
C ALA A 476 -23.38 1.95 18.90
N ASP A 477 -24.07 0.87 19.26
CA ASP A 477 -25.01 0.77 20.38
C ASP A 477 -24.37 0.22 21.69
N ARG A 478 -23.06 -0.05 21.70
CA ARG A 478 -22.35 -0.63 22.84
C ARG A 478 -21.35 0.34 23.44
N PRO A 479 -21.15 0.29 24.76
CA PRO A 479 -20.11 1.08 25.42
C PRO A 479 -18.72 0.63 24.96
N ASP A 480 -17.80 1.59 24.90
CA ASP A 480 -16.40 1.32 24.60
C ASP A 480 -15.73 0.58 25.77
N GLN A 481 -15.30 -0.66 25.53
CA GLN A 481 -14.61 -1.49 26.51
C GLN A 481 -13.10 -1.31 26.50
N ARG A 482 -12.56 -0.52 25.55
CA ARG A 482 -11.13 -0.21 25.53
C ARG A 482 -10.79 0.69 26.72
N PRO A 483 -9.65 0.47 27.41
CA PRO A 483 -9.22 1.35 28.48
C PRO A 483 -9.17 2.82 28.04
N ALA A 484 -9.32 3.75 28.96
CA ALA A 484 -9.09 5.15 28.67
C ALA A 484 -7.65 5.38 28.18
N GLN A 485 -7.44 6.46 27.42
CA GLN A 485 -6.07 6.80 27.00
C GLN A 485 -5.20 7.12 28.22
N GLY A 486 -3.98 6.57 28.23
CA GLY A 486 -3.06 6.68 29.37
C GLY A 486 -3.12 5.53 30.35
N GLU A 487 -4.18 4.73 30.33
CA GLU A 487 -4.25 3.50 31.12
C GLU A 487 -3.42 2.36 30.46
N PRO A 488 -2.96 1.38 31.25
CA PRO A 488 -2.27 0.21 30.72
C PRO A 488 -3.10 -0.53 29.66
N TYR A 489 -2.43 -1.04 28.64
CA TYR A 489 -3.08 -1.86 27.63
C TYR A 489 -3.77 -3.08 28.26
N ARG A 490 -5.00 -3.31 27.85
CA ARG A 490 -5.77 -4.50 28.21
C ARG A 490 -6.29 -5.16 26.94
N ARG A 491 -6.07 -6.45 26.79
CA ARG A 491 -6.61 -7.16 25.62
C ARG A 491 -8.13 -7.12 25.64
N VAL A 492 -8.73 -6.44 24.66
CA VAL A 492 -10.17 -6.46 24.43
C VAL A 492 -10.46 -7.57 23.41
N ARG A 493 -11.42 -8.43 23.72
CA ARG A 493 -11.87 -9.45 22.75
C ARG A 493 -12.42 -8.74 21.53
N GLY A 494 -11.67 -8.80 20.43
CA GLY A 494 -12.11 -8.32 19.15
C GLY A 494 -12.89 -9.39 18.38
N ASP A 495 -13.90 -8.98 17.66
CA ASP A 495 -14.58 -9.88 16.73
C ASP A 495 -13.85 -9.86 15.37
N LEU A 496 -13.05 -10.91 15.14
CA LEU A 496 -12.39 -11.19 13.86
C LEU A 496 -13.10 -12.33 13.11
N SER A 497 -14.27 -12.77 13.58
CA SER A 497 -15.04 -13.82 12.89
C SER A 497 -15.49 -13.37 11.50
N GLY A 498 -15.52 -12.06 11.29
CA GLY A 498 -15.80 -11.37 10.03
C GLY A 498 -16.89 -12.08 9.28
N THR A 499 -18.12 -11.83 9.63
CA THR A 499 -19.28 -12.46 9.03
C THR A 499 -19.33 -12.20 7.54
N ALA A 500 -18.74 -13.14 6.79
CA ALA A 500 -19.33 -13.58 5.55
C ALA A 500 -20.60 -14.41 5.84
N GLN A 501 -20.99 -14.57 7.11
CA GLN A 501 -22.19 -15.30 7.55
C GLN A 501 -23.15 -14.31 8.22
N GLY A 502 -24.24 -13.98 7.52
CA GLY A 502 -25.45 -13.41 8.12
C GLY A 502 -25.62 -11.90 7.96
N ALA A 503 -26.23 -11.46 6.91
CA ALA A 503 -27.41 -10.60 6.82
C ALA A 503 -28.13 -10.90 5.51
#